data_dc2045738820365fee9b80c20b587f28
#
_entry.id   dc2045738820365fee9b80c20b587f28
#
_cell.length_a   1.000
_cell.length_b   1.000
_cell.length_c   1.000
_cell.angle_alpha   90.00
_cell.angle_beta   90.00
_cell.angle_gamma   90.00
#
_symmetry.space_group_name_H-M   'P 1'
#
loop_
_entity.id
_entity.type
_entity.pdbx_description
1 polymer ?
#
loop_
_entity_poly.entity_id
_entity_poly.type
_entity_poly.pdbx_seq_one_letter_code
_entity_poly.pdbx_strand_id
1 'polypeptide(L)'
;MTDDRIGHRPHTPWSDTVIYESHVRGMTMRSQSVPAELRGTYAGFAHSSVLDHLLGLGVTTVELLPVFAHATEAELTARGLSNYWGYNTVDYFAPHADYAATEDPILEFGDMVAALHEAGLEVILDAVYNHTAPGVVDPSWYLREGDNLIDLSGCGNTLDANRTDVQDFIIESLRFWSGDLGVDGFRFDLASALARDAALKLDPPGALFERIAADPQLGSLKHILEPWDATPEGYALGTFGAPFAEWNDRFRDDLRDFWRGTGDGVGLLAARMSGSSDIFSDPLLSINFVTAHDGFTLRDVVSYEHKHNDANGEDGRDGNDDNRSDNCGVEGDSDDPLILAARQHRAANLLASLLLARGVPMIRMGDEFGHTQQGNNNAYCQDNEVSWLSWRPDSGWDFRELINQLIAIRPAFTGPAFLGSGDVEWLGADGQAMGKDNWHNADVAALGMSLAGHTLWMDAGAGSMWIGASDDSRRITPLGLES
;
A
#
# COMPACT_ATOMS: atom_id res chain seq x y z
N MET A 1 31.19 -6.23 -13.86
CA MET A 1 31.17 -7.57 -13.32
C MET A 1 29.71 -7.85 -13.10
N THR A 2 29.08 -8.68 -13.95
CA THR A 2 27.72 -9.19 -13.72
C THR A 2 27.82 -10.06 -12.48
N ASP A 3 27.27 -9.55 -11.39
CA ASP A 3 27.40 -10.20 -10.09
C ASP A 3 26.46 -11.40 -10.06
N ASP A 4 27.03 -12.63 -9.96
CA ASP A 4 26.27 -13.88 -9.76
C ASP A 4 25.42 -13.85 -8.45
N ARG A 5 25.50 -12.76 -7.67
CA ARG A 5 24.80 -12.57 -6.38
C ARG A 5 23.33 -12.16 -6.50
N ILE A 6 22.91 -11.52 -7.61
CA ILE A 6 21.53 -11.02 -7.77
C ILE A 6 20.52 -12.16 -7.94
N GLY A 7 20.95 -13.41 -8.00
CA GLY A 7 20.06 -14.55 -8.08
C GLY A 7 19.08 -14.51 -9.28
N HIS A 8 18.20 -15.49 -9.36
CA HIS A 8 17.14 -15.50 -10.35
C HIS A 8 15.96 -14.67 -9.85
N ARG A 9 15.66 -13.54 -10.52
CA ARG A 9 14.46 -12.72 -10.21
C ARG A 9 13.18 -13.54 -10.42
N PRO A 10 12.19 -13.44 -9.53
CA PRO A 10 10.95 -14.23 -9.63
C PRO A 10 10.11 -13.91 -10.87
N HIS A 11 10.04 -12.66 -11.33
CA HIS A 11 9.23 -12.19 -12.46
C HIS A 11 7.73 -12.59 -12.36
N THR A 12 7.12 -12.31 -11.22
CA THR A 12 5.70 -12.58 -10.96
C THR A 12 4.82 -11.72 -11.89
N PRO A 13 3.91 -12.30 -12.68
CA PRO A 13 2.97 -11.52 -13.47
C PRO A 13 2.10 -10.61 -12.58
N TRP A 14 1.70 -9.44 -13.06
CA TRP A 14 0.79 -8.55 -12.34
C TRP A 14 -0.51 -9.24 -11.89
N SER A 15 -1.05 -10.16 -12.69
CA SER A 15 -2.24 -10.95 -12.35
C SER A 15 -2.09 -11.81 -11.09
N ASP A 16 -0.87 -12.21 -10.79
CA ASP A 16 -0.52 -13.11 -9.68
C ASP A 16 0.15 -12.36 -8.53
N THR A 17 0.35 -11.04 -8.71
CA THR A 17 0.99 -10.18 -7.71
C THR A 17 0.05 -9.92 -6.54
N VAL A 18 0.56 -10.14 -5.33
CA VAL A 18 -0.02 -9.71 -4.04
C VAL A 18 1.08 -8.99 -3.29
N ILE A 19 0.88 -7.71 -3.07
CA ILE A 19 1.89 -6.82 -2.46
C ILE A 19 1.73 -6.82 -0.94
N TYR A 20 2.87 -6.82 -0.23
CA TYR A 20 2.96 -6.56 1.20
C TYR A 20 3.81 -5.32 1.43
N GLU A 21 3.17 -4.20 1.76
CA GLU A 21 3.84 -2.95 2.11
C GLU A 21 4.47 -3.09 3.49
N SER A 22 5.77 -2.81 3.62
CA SER A 22 6.52 -3.07 4.85
C SER A 22 7.62 -2.05 5.11
N HIS A 23 8.00 -1.92 6.38
CA HIS A 23 9.12 -1.11 6.83
C HIS A 23 10.25 -2.02 7.36
N VAL A 24 11.46 -1.89 6.81
CA VAL A 24 12.62 -2.76 7.17
C VAL A 24 12.80 -2.82 8.69
N ARG A 25 12.90 -1.67 9.35
CA ARG A 25 13.11 -1.59 10.80
C ARG A 25 11.89 -2.07 11.57
N GLY A 26 10.72 -1.57 11.23
CA GLY A 26 9.48 -1.88 11.94
C GLY A 26 9.10 -3.34 11.95
N MET A 27 9.42 -4.06 10.88
CA MET A 27 9.08 -5.48 10.72
C MET A 27 9.67 -6.35 11.82
N THR A 28 10.92 -6.10 12.24
CA THR A 28 11.64 -7.06 13.11
C THR A 28 12.00 -6.55 14.50
N MET A 29 11.84 -5.25 14.80
CA MET A 29 12.25 -4.66 16.09
C MET A 29 11.70 -5.39 17.31
N ARG A 30 10.47 -5.91 17.25
CA ARG A 30 9.81 -6.63 18.35
C ARG A 30 9.76 -8.14 18.12
N SER A 31 10.35 -8.66 17.04
CA SER A 31 10.38 -10.10 16.77
C SER A 31 11.29 -10.83 17.75
N GLN A 32 10.75 -11.86 18.40
CA GLN A 32 11.54 -12.73 19.28
C GLN A 32 12.23 -13.87 18.52
N SER A 33 11.79 -14.13 17.29
CA SER A 33 12.38 -15.15 16.42
C SER A 33 13.62 -14.66 15.69
N VAL A 34 13.79 -13.34 15.56
CA VAL A 34 14.98 -12.72 14.97
C VAL A 34 16.00 -12.43 16.07
N PRO A 35 17.29 -12.81 15.92
CA PRO A 35 18.37 -12.47 16.85
C PRO A 35 18.39 -10.96 17.16
N ALA A 36 18.64 -10.62 18.42
CA ALA A 36 18.51 -9.23 18.88
C ALA A 36 19.40 -8.25 18.09
N GLU A 37 20.60 -8.70 17.71
CA GLU A 37 21.59 -7.96 16.93
C GLU A 37 21.19 -7.71 15.46
N LEU A 38 20.22 -8.47 14.94
CA LEU A 38 19.71 -8.33 13.58
C LEU A 38 18.36 -7.60 13.50
N ARG A 39 17.73 -7.31 14.64
CA ARG A 39 16.42 -6.65 14.64
C ARG A 39 16.50 -5.25 14.10
N GLY A 40 15.58 -4.92 13.22
CA GLY A 40 15.50 -3.60 12.57
C GLY A 40 16.49 -3.40 11.43
N THR A 41 17.12 -4.49 10.94
CA THR A 41 18.12 -4.44 9.87
C THR A 41 17.70 -5.21 8.62
N TYR A 42 18.42 -5.02 7.50
CA TYR A 42 18.23 -5.79 6.28
C TYR A 42 18.42 -7.28 6.50
N ALA A 43 19.47 -7.68 7.25
CA ALA A 43 19.69 -9.07 7.60
C ALA A 43 18.57 -9.64 8.50
N GLY A 44 18.00 -8.81 9.36
CA GLY A 44 16.83 -9.19 10.15
C GLY A 44 15.58 -9.37 9.30
N PHE A 45 15.37 -8.53 8.27
CA PHE A 45 14.27 -8.67 7.33
C PHE A 45 14.41 -9.94 6.48
N ALA A 46 15.63 -10.30 6.07
CA ALA A 46 15.96 -11.54 5.36
C ALA A 46 15.94 -12.81 6.23
N HIS A 47 15.69 -12.69 7.54
CA HIS A 47 15.68 -13.85 8.44
C HIS A 47 14.56 -14.83 8.09
N SER A 48 14.83 -16.14 8.17
CA SER A 48 13.90 -17.20 7.75
C SER A 48 12.50 -17.07 8.36
N SER A 49 12.39 -16.62 9.61
CA SER A 49 11.08 -16.43 10.26
C SER A 49 10.23 -15.32 9.63
N VAL A 50 10.85 -14.32 8.98
CA VAL A 50 10.16 -13.28 8.23
C VAL A 50 9.75 -13.83 6.87
N LEU A 51 10.67 -14.53 6.17
CA LEU A 51 10.37 -15.16 4.88
C LEU A 51 9.25 -16.20 5.02
N ASP A 52 9.31 -17.07 6.04
CA ASP A 52 8.28 -18.07 6.33
C ASP A 52 6.91 -17.40 6.60
N HIS A 53 6.89 -16.25 7.28
CA HIS A 53 5.67 -15.47 7.52
C HIS A 53 5.08 -14.94 6.22
N LEU A 54 5.88 -14.26 5.39
CA LEU A 54 5.44 -13.70 4.11
C LEU A 54 4.91 -14.79 3.17
N LEU A 55 5.65 -15.89 3.04
CA LEU A 55 5.23 -17.06 2.26
C LEU A 55 3.97 -17.71 2.84
N GLY A 56 3.87 -17.76 4.18
CA GLY A 56 2.69 -18.28 4.88
C GLY A 56 1.43 -17.45 4.65
N LEU A 57 1.54 -16.16 4.39
CA LEU A 57 0.44 -15.30 3.94
C LEU A 57 0.05 -15.57 2.49
N GLY A 58 0.99 -15.98 1.64
CA GLY A 58 0.81 -16.16 0.19
C GLY A 58 1.10 -14.90 -0.61
N VAL A 59 1.78 -13.90 -0.04
CA VAL A 59 2.23 -12.70 -0.77
C VAL A 59 3.38 -13.05 -1.72
N THR A 60 3.53 -12.28 -2.79
CA THR A 60 4.50 -12.52 -3.85
C THR A 60 5.50 -11.39 -4.02
N THR A 61 5.21 -10.24 -3.46
CA THR A 61 5.98 -9.02 -3.66
C THR A 61 5.99 -8.21 -2.37
N VAL A 62 7.16 -7.72 -1.97
CA VAL A 62 7.32 -6.81 -0.84
C VAL A 62 7.55 -5.40 -1.39
N GLU A 63 6.76 -4.43 -0.95
CA GLU A 63 6.97 -3.00 -1.18
C GLU A 63 7.57 -2.40 0.09
N LEU A 64 8.81 -1.94 0.00
CA LEU A 64 9.52 -1.38 1.15
C LEU A 64 9.36 0.13 1.21
N LEU A 65 8.91 0.66 2.36
CA LEU A 65 9.03 2.08 2.66
C LEU A 65 10.47 2.56 2.42
N PRO A 66 10.72 3.88 2.30
CA PRO A 66 12.00 4.38 1.82
C PRO A 66 13.21 3.79 2.53
N VAL A 67 14.10 3.19 1.75
CA VAL A 67 15.37 2.62 2.21
C VAL A 67 16.58 3.41 1.70
N PHE A 68 16.37 4.46 0.92
CA PHE A 68 17.44 5.38 0.56
C PHE A 68 18.00 6.04 1.80
N ALA A 69 19.29 6.39 1.81
CA ALA A 69 19.86 7.12 2.93
C ALA A 69 19.08 8.42 3.17
N HIS A 70 18.54 8.56 4.36
CA HIS A 70 17.69 9.68 4.76
C HIS A 70 18.14 10.27 6.09
N ALA A 71 17.65 11.45 6.42
CA ALA A 71 18.00 12.16 7.65
C ALA A 71 16.73 12.52 8.44
N THR A 72 16.89 12.57 9.76
CA THR A 72 15.87 13.15 10.64
C THR A 72 15.97 14.68 10.58
N GLU A 73 14.84 15.33 10.42
CA GLU A 73 14.71 16.79 10.41
C GLU A 73 15.12 17.38 11.77
N ALA A 74 15.68 18.60 11.73
CA ALA A 74 16.14 19.28 12.94
C ALA A 74 15.00 19.51 13.94
N GLU A 75 13.79 19.77 13.46
CA GLU A 75 12.57 19.99 14.24
C GLU A 75 12.12 18.71 14.96
N LEU A 76 12.24 17.55 14.32
CA LEU A 76 11.96 16.24 14.94
C LEU A 76 13.01 15.95 16.01
N THR A 77 14.30 16.13 15.68
CA THR A 77 15.40 15.94 16.63
C THR A 77 15.23 16.82 17.88
N ALA A 78 14.80 18.08 17.72
CA ALA A 78 14.54 18.98 18.83
C ALA A 78 13.39 18.53 19.73
N ARG A 79 12.46 17.74 19.20
CA ARG A 79 11.35 17.11 19.94
C ARG A 79 11.72 15.73 20.51
N GLY A 80 12.93 15.21 20.22
CA GLY A 80 13.36 13.86 20.61
C GLY A 80 12.71 12.76 19.79
N LEU A 81 12.24 13.09 18.58
CA LEU A 81 11.66 12.20 17.58
C LEU A 81 12.65 11.96 16.44
N SER A 82 12.40 10.95 15.62
CA SER A 82 13.18 10.62 14.43
C SER A 82 12.27 10.40 13.23
N ASN A 83 12.75 10.68 12.02
CA ASN A 83 12.05 10.35 10.80
C ASN A 83 12.08 8.81 10.62
N TYR A 84 10.96 8.17 10.97
CA TYR A 84 10.84 6.71 10.92
C TYR A 84 10.50 6.23 9.50
N TRP A 85 9.65 6.97 8.75
CA TRP A 85 9.27 6.52 7.40
C TRP A 85 10.38 6.64 6.37
N GLY A 86 11.27 7.64 6.49
CA GLY A 86 12.43 7.80 5.61
C GLY A 86 12.23 8.73 4.41
N TYR A 87 11.16 9.53 4.36
CA TYR A 87 10.86 10.43 3.22
C TYR A 87 11.70 11.72 3.18
N ASN A 88 12.87 11.77 3.81
CA ASN A 88 13.79 12.90 3.77
C ASN A 88 15.17 12.46 3.24
N THR A 89 15.23 12.14 1.96
CA THR A 89 16.37 11.51 1.30
C THR A 89 17.60 12.44 1.25
N VAL A 90 18.76 11.90 1.60
CA VAL A 90 20.07 12.57 1.55
C VAL A 90 21.06 11.94 0.56
N ASP A 91 20.90 10.68 0.19
CA ASP A 91 21.70 10.01 -0.84
C ASP A 91 20.82 9.00 -1.60
N TYR A 92 20.83 9.14 -2.92
CA TYR A 92 20.01 8.35 -3.85
C TYR A 92 20.71 7.08 -4.35
N PHE A 93 21.96 6.86 -3.95
CA PHE A 93 22.80 5.73 -4.37
C PHE A 93 23.31 4.89 -3.19
N ALA A 94 22.72 5.07 -2.02
CA ALA A 94 23.09 4.35 -0.82
C ALA A 94 21.86 3.90 -0.01
N PRO A 95 21.82 2.63 0.45
CA PRO A 95 20.87 2.19 1.46
C PRO A 95 21.11 2.91 2.80
N HIS A 96 20.03 3.11 3.57
CA HIS A 96 20.12 3.73 4.88
C HIS A 96 20.96 2.89 5.85
N ALA A 97 22.04 3.47 6.35
CA ALA A 97 23.05 2.74 7.10
C ALA A 97 22.55 2.22 8.45
N ASP A 98 21.59 2.92 9.10
CA ASP A 98 21.02 2.48 10.38
C ASP A 98 20.09 1.25 10.25
N TYR A 99 19.80 0.81 9.02
CA TYR A 99 19.12 -0.45 8.72
C TYR A 99 20.11 -1.59 8.41
N ALA A 100 21.40 -1.39 8.56
CA ALA A 100 22.40 -2.45 8.40
C ALA A 100 22.94 -2.95 9.75
N ALA A 101 23.10 -4.26 9.89
CA ALA A 101 23.79 -4.88 11.00
C ALA A 101 25.32 -4.87 10.82
N THR A 102 25.79 -4.62 9.60
CA THR A 102 27.21 -4.62 9.21
C THR A 102 27.69 -3.23 8.83
N GLU A 103 29.01 -3.08 8.61
CA GLU A 103 29.61 -1.82 8.13
C GLU A 103 29.41 -1.59 6.61
N ASP A 104 28.82 -2.55 5.88
CA ASP A 104 28.54 -2.47 4.45
C ASP A 104 27.01 -2.59 4.16
N PRO A 105 26.28 -1.48 4.24
CA PRO A 105 24.84 -1.48 4.00
C PRO A 105 24.48 -1.85 2.56
N ILE A 106 25.34 -1.58 1.58
CA ILE A 106 25.10 -1.94 0.17
C ILE A 106 25.12 -3.46 0.00
N LEU A 107 26.13 -4.11 0.57
CA LEU A 107 26.23 -5.57 0.55
C LEU A 107 25.06 -6.22 1.28
N GLU A 108 24.74 -5.74 2.49
CA GLU A 108 23.70 -6.35 3.31
C GLU A 108 22.30 -6.17 2.68
N PHE A 109 22.02 -5.02 2.07
CA PHE A 109 20.80 -4.81 1.31
C PHE A 109 20.70 -5.76 0.10
N GLY A 110 21.78 -5.89 -0.68
CA GLY A 110 21.82 -6.84 -1.80
C GLY A 110 21.62 -8.30 -1.37
N ASP A 111 22.20 -8.70 -0.24
CA ASP A 111 22.00 -10.03 0.34
C ASP A 111 20.54 -10.24 0.80
N MET A 112 19.88 -9.21 1.33
CA MET A 112 18.44 -9.25 1.66
C MET A 112 17.60 -9.47 0.39
N VAL A 113 17.83 -8.71 -0.68
CA VAL A 113 17.11 -8.87 -1.95
C VAL A 113 17.32 -10.28 -2.51
N ALA A 114 18.56 -10.78 -2.50
CA ALA A 114 18.86 -12.13 -2.95
C ALA A 114 18.10 -13.21 -2.15
N ALA A 115 18.01 -13.05 -0.82
CA ALA A 115 17.28 -13.99 0.04
C ALA A 115 15.76 -13.96 -0.24
N LEU A 116 15.19 -12.77 -0.51
CA LEU A 116 13.79 -12.63 -0.91
C LEU A 116 13.54 -13.29 -2.28
N HIS A 117 14.43 -13.11 -3.25
CA HIS A 117 14.36 -13.78 -4.55
C HIS A 117 14.44 -15.30 -4.44
N GLU A 118 15.35 -15.83 -3.61
CA GLU A 118 15.43 -17.29 -3.35
C GLU A 118 14.13 -17.82 -2.75
N ALA A 119 13.43 -17.03 -1.96
CA ALA A 119 12.12 -17.35 -1.43
C ALA A 119 10.97 -17.18 -2.47
N GLY A 120 11.25 -16.61 -3.65
CA GLY A 120 10.26 -16.35 -4.69
C GLY A 120 9.51 -15.02 -4.53
N LEU A 121 10.04 -14.09 -3.72
CA LEU A 121 9.45 -12.78 -3.45
C LEU A 121 10.16 -11.68 -4.24
N GLU A 122 9.42 -10.84 -4.95
CA GLU A 122 9.92 -9.63 -5.58
C GLU A 122 10.06 -8.48 -4.57
N VAL A 123 10.92 -7.51 -4.86
CA VAL A 123 11.17 -6.31 -4.05
C VAL A 123 10.88 -5.06 -4.85
N ILE A 124 9.92 -4.26 -4.38
CA ILE A 124 9.62 -2.91 -4.86
C ILE A 124 10.10 -1.91 -3.82
N LEU A 125 10.72 -0.81 -4.25
CA LEU A 125 11.13 0.27 -3.36
C LEU A 125 10.23 1.49 -3.51
N ASP A 126 9.86 2.06 -2.38
CA ASP A 126 9.30 3.41 -2.33
C ASP A 126 10.40 4.42 -2.64
N ALA A 127 10.24 5.18 -3.74
CA ALA A 127 11.26 6.02 -4.34
C ALA A 127 10.85 7.50 -4.26
N VAL A 128 11.53 8.24 -3.41
CA VAL A 128 11.22 9.64 -3.11
C VAL A 128 12.09 10.55 -3.97
N TYR A 129 11.59 10.96 -5.15
CA TYR A 129 12.28 11.90 -6.05
C TYR A 129 11.55 13.23 -6.21
N ASN A 130 10.36 13.37 -5.63
CA ASN A 130 9.59 14.61 -5.74
C ASN A 130 10.26 15.77 -4.98
N HIS A 131 10.96 15.49 -3.87
CA HIS A 131 11.71 16.46 -3.07
C HIS A 131 13.00 15.85 -2.52
N THR A 132 13.83 16.67 -1.88
CA THR A 132 15.07 16.23 -1.22
C THR A 132 15.24 16.87 0.15
N ALA A 133 16.06 16.29 1.01
CA ALA A 133 16.57 17.02 2.14
C ALA A 133 17.36 18.29 1.68
N PRO A 134 17.39 19.36 2.47
CA PRO A 134 18.05 20.59 2.09
C PRO A 134 19.55 20.42 1.77
N GLY A 135 19.98 20.94 0.63
CA GLY A 135 21.41 20.97 0.23
C GLY A 135 21.97 19.67 -0.35
N VAL A 136 21.13 18.72 -0.67
CA VAL A 136 21.52 17.40 -1.24
C VAL A 136 21.89 17.50 -2.72
N VAL A 137 21.18 18.32 -3.48
CA VAL A 137 21.40 18.51 -4.92
C VAL A 137 21.71 19.96 -5.26
N ASP A 138 22.12 20.22 -6.52
CA ASP A 138 22.33 21.59 -7.00
C ASP A 138 21.05 22.42 -6.83
N PRO A 139 21.12 23.61 -6.23
CA PRO A 139 19.94 24.48 -6.04
C PRO A 139 19.18 24.85 -7.32
N SER A 140 19.80 24.73 -8.50
CA SER A 140 19.17 24.96 -9.80
C SER A 140 18.25 23.81 -10.24
N TRP A 141 18.27 22.68 -9.54
CA TRP A 141 17.46 21.49 -9.87
C TRP A 141 16.04 21.56 -9.32
N TYR A 142 15.77 22.55 -8.45
CA TYR A 142 14.42 22.73 -7.88
C TYR A 142 13.55 23.63 -8.75
N LEU A 143 12.26 23.34 -8.75
CA LEU A 143 11.23 24.22 -9.31
C LEU A 143 11.27 25.58 -8.61
N ARG A 144 11.19 26.69 -9.39
CA ARG A 144 11.28 28.06 -8.86
C ARG A 144 10.35 29.03 -9.57
N GLU A 145 9.90 30.00 -8.77
CA GLU A 145 9.31 31.24 -9.26
C GLU A 145 10.17 32.42 -8.77
N GLY A 146 10.99 32.96 -9.64
CA GLY A 146 12.05 33.92 -9.26
C GLY A 146 13.07 33.29 -8.30
N ASP A 147 13.23 33.89 -7.12
CA ASP A 147 14.14 33.37 -6.09
C ASP A 147 13.45 32.35 -5.13
N ASN A 148 12.14 32.16 -5.21
CA ASN A 148 11.40 31.28 -4.31
C ASN A 148 11.35 29.86 -4.87
N LEU A 149 11.46 28.85 -3.97
CA LEU A 149 11.18 27.46 -4.30
C LEU A 149 9.66 27.28 -4.48
N ILE A 150 9.29 26.44 -5.45
CA ILE A 150 7.92 25.95 -5.59
C ILE A 150 7.85 24.61 -4.88
N ASP A 151 6.87 24.49 -4.00
CA ASP A 151 6.64 23.30 -3.18
C ASP A 151 5.33 22.62 -3.60
N LEU A 152 5.44 21.54 -4.38
CA LEU A 152 4.33 20.65 -4.73
C LEU A 152 4.28 19.42 -3.82
N SER A 153 5.33 19.22 -3.00
CA SER A 153 5.50 18.06 -2.13
C SER A 153 4.94 18.24 -0.73
N GLY A 154 4.79 19.51 -0.28
CA GLY A 154 4.52 19.82 1.12
C GLY A 154 5.75 19.72 2.04
N CYS A 155 6.94 19.43 1.46
CA CYS A 155 8.21 19.25 2.18
C CYS A 155 9.21 20.40 1.95
N GLY A 156 8.76 21.52 1.37
CA GLY A 156 9.53 22.76 1.21
C GLY A 156 10.28 22.92 -0.11
N ASN A 157 10.33 21.89 -0.95
CA ASN A 157 10.93 21.96 -2.29
C ASN A 157 10.36 20.89 -3.22
N THR A 158 10.57 21.08 -4.54
CA THR A 158 10.21 20.07 -5.55
C THR A 158 11.30 20.03 -6.61
N LEU A 159 11.75 18.84 -7.01
CA LEU A 159 12.69 18.67 -8.12
C LEU A 159 12.02 18.99 -9.46
N ASP A 160 12.74 19.71 -10.34
CA ASP A 160 12.30 20.03 -11.70
C ASP A 160 12.52 18.84 -12.65
N ALA A 161 11.56 17.96 -12.72
CA ALA A 161 11.60 16.79 -13.61
C ALA A 161 11.53 17.13 -15.11
N ASN A 162 11.38 18.41 -15.51
CA ASN A 162 11.53 18.83 -16.91
C ASN A 162 13.00 18.98 -17.32
N ARG A 163 13.92 19.07 -16.37
CA ARG A 163 15.36 19.18 -16.65
C ARG A 163 15.95 17.83 -17.01
N THR A 164 16.70 17.79 -18.10
CA THR A 164 17.37 16.55 -18.55
C THR A 164 18.40 16.03 -17.54
N ASP A 165 19.15 16.94 -16.88
CA ASP A 165 20.15 16.55 -15.88
C ASP A 165 19.50 15.96 -14.61
N VAL A 166 18.32 16.45 -14.19
CA VAL A 166 17.53 15.85 -13.10
C VAL A 166 16.98 14.48 -13.52
N GLN A 167 16.44 14.37 -14.73
CA GLN A 167 15.97 13.08 -15.25
C GLN A 167 17.11 12.06 -15.37
N ASP A 168 18.29 12.48 -15.85
CA ASP A 168 19.46 11.60 -15.95
C ASP A 168 19.88 11.08 -14.58
N PHE A 169 19.93 11.96 -13.57
CA PHE A 169 20.23 11.60 -12.19
C PHE A 169 19.24 10.58 -11.63
N ILE A 170 17.93 10.79 -11.81
CA ILE A 170 16.88 9.86 -11.34
C ILE A 170 17.02 8.51 -12.04
N ILE A 171 17.19 8.49 -13.36
CA ILE A 171 17.33 7.25 -14.13
C ILE A 171 18.60 6.49 -13.73
N GLU A 172 19.73 7.18 -13.49
CA GLU A 172 20.95 6.53 -13.01
C GLU A 172 20.78 5.91 -11.62
N SER A 173 20.07 6.61 -10.71
CA SER A 173 19.75 6.07 -9.40
C SER A 173 18.85 4.82 -9.51
N LEU A 174 17.77 4.87 -10.29
CA LEU A 174 16.90 3.71 -10.52
C LEU A 174 17.67 2.51 -11.14
N ARG A 175 18.60 2.78 -12.05
CA ARG A 175 19.45 1.73 -12.63
C ARG A 175 20.41 1.12 -11.62
N PHE A 176 20.98 1.92 -10.71
CA PHE A 176 21.79 1.42 -9.59
C PHE A 176 20.99 0.45 -8.73
N TRP A 177 19.81 0.86 -8.25
CA TRP A 177 18.98 0.00 -7.40
C TRP A 177 18.49 -1.27 -8.10
N SER A 178 18.10 -1.16 -9.35
CA SER A 178 17.63 -2.33 -10.10
C SER A 178 18.76 -3.19 -10.64
N GLY A 179 19.86 -2.58 -11.13
CA GLY A 179 20.96 -3.30 -11.78
C GLY A 179 21.97 -3.88 -10.81
N ASP A 180 22.42 -3.09 -9.84
CA ASP A 180 23.47 -3.51 -8.92
C ASP A 180 22.91 -4.19 -7.66
N LEU A 181 21.69 -3.82 -7.22
CA LEU A 181 21.08 -4.31 -6.00
C LEU A 181 19.88 -5.24 -6.22
N GLY A 182 19.45 -5.44 -7.47
CA GLY A 182 18.48 -6.46 -7.83
C GLY A 182 17.00 -6.09 -7.64
N VAL A 183 16.68 -4.84 -7.35
CA VAL A 183 15.29 -4.38 -7.11
C VAL A 183 14.41 -4.58 -8.34
N ASP A 184 13.17 -5.10 -8.15
CA ASP A 184 12.26 -5.51 -9.21
C ASP A 184 11.26 -4.43 -9.63
N GLY A 185 11.19 -3.34 -8.87
CA GLY A 185 10.27 -2.26 -9.17
C GLY A 185 10.40 -1.06 -8.23
N PHE A 186 9.61 -0.03 -8.54
CA PHE A 186 9.60 1.21 -7.76
C PHE A 186 8.17 1.72 -7.58
N ARG A 187 7.86 2.18 -6.38
CA ARG A 187 6.70 3.03 -6.10
C ARG A 187 7.17 4.47 -6.02
N PHE A 188 6.65 5.35 -6.86
CA PHE A 188 7.05 6.75 -6.89
C PHE A 188 6.13 7.58 -5.99
N ASP A 189 6.72 8.11 -4.93
CA ASP A 189 6.08 9.02 -4.00
C ASP A 189 5.68 10.31 -4.72
N LEU A 190 4.43 10.78 -4.50
CA LEU A 190 3.87 12.00 -5.08
C LEU A 190 4.18 12.16 -6.58
N ALA A 191 3.91 11.12 -7.39
CA ALA A 191 4.31 11.08 -8.80
C ALA A 191 3.77 12.26 -9.63
N SER A 192 2.64 12.83 -9.26
CA SER A 192 2.08 14.02 -9.92
C SER A 192 3.00 15.23 -9.85
N ALA A 193 3.79 15.38 -8.79
CA ALA A 193 4.77 16.45 -8.67
C ALA A 193 5.88 16.34 -9.74
N LEU A 194 6.20 15.11 -10.18
CA LEU A 194 7.19 14.80 -11.21
C LEU A 194 6.60 14.78 -12.64
N ALA A 195 5.28 14.84 -12.77
CA ALA A 195 4.57 14.81 -14.05
C ALA A 195 3.98 16.18 -14.43
N ARG A 196 4.68 17.26 -14.11
CA ARG A 196 4.31 18.63 -14.46
C ARG A 196 5.10 19.09 -15.70
N ASP A 197 4.42 19.83 -16.60
CA ASP A 197 5.09 20.49 -17.72
C ASP A 197 5.85 21.76 -17.27
N ALA A 198 6.53 22.42 -18.20
CA ALA A 198 7.29 23.64 -17.90
C ALA A 198 6.41 24.84 -17.45
N ALA A 199 5.10 24.76 -17.61
CA ALA A 199 4.12 25.72 -17.09
C ALA A 199 3.50 25.26 -15.76
N LEU A 200 4.04 24.20 -15.13
CA LEU A 200 3.57 23.55 -13.91
C LEU A 200 2.18 22.94 -14.04
N LYS A 201 1.69 22.78 -15.24
CA LYS A 201 0.44 22.06 -15.47
C LYS A 201 0.71 20.55 -15.40
N LEU A 202 -0.20 19.84 -14.75
CA LEU A 202 -0.19 18.38 -14.72
C LEU A 202 -0.36 17.81 -16.14
N ASP A 203 0.59 16.98 -16.59
CA ASP A 203 0.68 16.42 -17.95
C ASP A 203 1.15 14.95 -17.92
N PRO A 204 0.40 14.01 -17.29
CA PRO A 204 0.79 12.60 -17.20
C PRO A 204 0.87 11.92 -18.58
N PRO A 205 1.84 10.96 -18.73
CA PRO A 205 2.75 10.50 -17.70
C PRO A 205 3.91 11.45 -17.39
N GLY A 206 4.16 12.50 -18.21
CA GLY A 206 5.29 13.42 -18.07
C GLY A 206 6.61 12.87 -18.61
N ALA A 207 7.51 13.78 -18.97
CA ALA A 207 8.74 13.45 -19.69
C ALA A 207 9.66 12.47 -18.93
N LEU A 208 9.70 12.52 -17.59
CA LEU A 208 10.50 11.60 -16.78
C LEU A 208 9.99 10.16 -16.93
N PHE A 209 8.68 9.97 -16.74
CA PHE A 209 8.07 8.63 -16.78
C PHE A 209 8.06 8.05 -18.20
N GLU A 210 7.91 8.86 -19.24
CA GLU A 210 8.12 8.43 -20.63
C GLU A 210 9.54 7.89 -20.86
N ARG A 211 10.56 8.55 -20.29
CA ARG A 211 11.94 8.08 -20.35
C ARG A 211 12.16 6.79 -19.55
N ILE A 212 11.56 6.66 -18.36
CA ILE A 212 11.63 5.44 -17.57
C ILE A 212 11.00 4.26 -18.35
N ALA A 213 9.82 4.46 -18.94
CA ALA A 213 9.14 3.43 -19.73
C ALA A 213 9.94 3.01 -20.98
N ALA A 214 10.68 3.93 -21.59
CA ALA A 214 11.51 3.67 -22.77
C ALA A 214 12.90 3.12 -22.43
N ASP A 215 13.29 3.12 -21.16
CA ASP A 215 14.62 2.67 -20.72
C ASP A 215 14.76 1.15 -20.83
N PRO A 216 15.83 0.62 -21.47
CA PRO A 216 16.00 -0.83 -21.67
C PRO A 216 16.08 -1.66 -20.39
N GLN A 217 16.56 -1.06 -19.28
CA GLN A 217 16.68 -1.74 -17.99
C GLN A 217 15.42 -1.54 -17.14
N LEU A 218 14.86 -0.33 -17.12
CA LEU A 218 13.76 0.05 -16.24
C LEU A 218 12.39 -0.28 -16.83
N GLY A 219 12.19 -0.17 -18.14
CA GLY A 219 10.88 -0.25 -18.77
C GLY A 219 10.16 -1.60 -18.62
N SER A 220 10.87 -2.66 -18.19
CA SER A 220 10.27 -3.98 -17.91
C SER A 220 10.00 -4.24 -16.43
N LEU A 221 10.40 -3.32 -15.54
CA LEU A 221 10.19 -3.44 -14.10
C LEU A 221 8.75 -3.05 -13.70
N LYS A 222 8.37 -3.40 -12.49
CA LYS A 222 7.12 -2.96 -11.90
C LYS A 222 7.22 -1.48 -11.46
N HIS A 223 6.34 -0.63 -12.00
CA HIS A 223 6.26 0.76 -11.62
C HIS A 223 4.88 1.07 -11.06
N ILE A 224 4.84 1.56 -9.84
CA ILE A 224 3.66 1.99 -9.12
C ILE A 224 3.77 3.49 -8.90
N LEU A 225 2.72 4.23 -9.16
CA LEU A 225 2.68 5.67 -8.97
C LEU A 225 1.67 6.03 -7.88
N GLU A 226 2.06 6.95 -7.04
CA GLU A 226 1.13 7.68 -6.20
C GLU A 226 0.56 8.85 -7.01
N PRO A 227 -0.71 8.77 -7.48
CA PRO A 227 -1.22 9.65 -8.53
C PRO A 227 -1.77 10.97 -7.97
N TRP A 228 -1.05 11.61 -7.06
CA TRP A 228 -1.33 12.94 -6.51
C TRP A 228 -0.06 13.65 -6.07
N ASP A 229 -0.20 14.92 -5.67
CA ASP A 229 0.79 15.70 -4.95
C ASP A 229 0.10 16.53 -3.85
N ALA A 230 0.85 17.35 -3.12
CA ALA A 230 0.29 18.13 -2.01
C ALA A 230 -0.60 19.32 -2.45
N THR A 231 -0.85 19.49 -3.76
CA THR A 231 -1.69 20.56 -4.28
C THR A 231 -3.09 20.07 -4.68
N PRO A 232 -4.13 20.91 -4.62
CA PRO A 232 -5.47 20.52 -5.06
C PRO A 232 -5.55 20.07 -6.52
N GLU A 233 -4.67 20.60 -7.38
CA GLU A 233 -4.60 20.31 -8.81
C GLU A 233 -3.74 19.08 -9.14
N GLY A 234 -3.13 18.45 -8.11
CA GLY A 234 -2.23 17.32 -8.24
C GLY A 234 -2.89 15.97 -8.42
N TYR A 235 -4.20 15.85 -8.17
CA TYR A 235 -4.91 14.57 -8.26
C TYR A 235 -5.04 14.08 -9.70
N ALA A 236 -4.46 12.93 -10.01
CA ALA A 236 -4.30 12.39 -11.36
C ALA A 236 -4.66 10.90 -11.50
N LEU A 237 -5.43 10.34 -10.58
CA LEU A 237 -5.78 8.92 -10.60
C LEU A 237 -6.38 8.47 -11.95
N GLY A 238 -5.83 7.40 -12.52
CA GLY A 238 -6.25 6.81 -13.79
C GLY A 238 -5.75 7.54 -15.03
N THR A 239 -4.82 8.51 -14.90
CA THR A 239 -4.37 9.33 -16.03
C THR A 239 -2.97 9.00 -16.55
N PHE A 240 -2.14 8.28 -15.79
CA PHE A 240 -0.78 7.92 -16.22
C PHE A 240 -0.78 6.83 -17.29
N GLY A 241 -1.65 5.84 -17.16
CA GLY A 241 -1.79 4.74 -18.13
C GLY A 241 -0.61 3.76 -18.15
N ALA A 242 -0.74 2.71 -18.96
CA ALA A 242 0.29 1.68 -19.06
C ALA A 242 1.66 2.24 -19.54
N PRO A 243 2.78 1.74 -18.99
CA PRO A 243 2.93 0.55 -18.15
C PRO A 243 2.82 0.81 -16.63
N PHE A 244 2.37 1.99 -16.21
CA PHE A 244 2.36 2.41 -14.81
C PHE A 244 1.09 1.95 -14.11
N ALA A 245 1.24 1.22 -13.00
CA ALA A 245 0.14 0.98 -12.07
C ALA A 245 0.03 2.16 -11.09
N GLU A 246 -1.15 2.38 -10.52
CA GLU A 246 -1.41 3.51 -9.64
C GLU A 246 -2.07 3.06 -8.34
N TRP A 247 -1.67 3.63 -7.22
CA TRP A 247 -2.39 3.47 -5.95
C TRP A 247 -3.82 3.99 -6.09
N ASN A 248 -4.81 3.12 -5.87
CA ASN A 248 -6.23 3.45 -6.06
C ASN A 248 -6.87 3.84 -4.71
N ASP A 249 -6.81 5.12 -4.37
CA ASP A 249 -7.43 5.67 -3.16
C ASP A 249 -8.97 5.58 -3.20
N ARG A 250 -9.58 5.63 -4.40
CA ARG A 250 -11.03 5.42 -4.54
C ARG A 250 -11.46 4.00 -4.21
N PHE A 251 -10.62 3.00 -4.48
CA PHE A 251 -10.89 1.65 -4.01
C PHE A 251 -10.96 1.61 -2.48
N ARG A 252 -9.96 2.19 -1.81
CA ARG A 252 -9.92 2.32 -0.35
C ARG A 252 -11.18 2.99 0.20
N ASP A 253 -11.49 4.14 -0.35
CA ASP A 253 -12.55 5.01 0.16
C ASP A 253 -13.94 4.41 -0.05
N ASP A 254 -14.23 3.90 -1.24
CA ASP A 254 -15.53 3.31 -1.57
C ASP A 254 -15.79 2.03 -0.76
N LEU A 255 -14.76 1.20 -0.50
CA LEU A 255 -14.89 0.02 0.34
C LEU A 255 -15.11 0.38 1.82
N ARG A 256 -14.35 1.34 2.34
CA ARG A 256 -14.54 1.83 3.71
C ARG A 256 -15.95 2.38 3.89
N ASP A 257 -16.43 3.20 2.96
CA ASP A 257 -17.78 3.77 2.99
C ASP A 257 -18.87 2.70 2.92
N PHE A 258 -18.71 1.69 2.06
CA PHE A 258 -19.64 0.58 2.00
C PHE A 258 -19.74 -0.17 3.34
N TRP A 259 -18.60 -0.60 3.90
CA TRP A 259 -18.59 -1.41 5.12
C TRP A 259 -18.97 -0.63 6.39
N ARG A 260 -18.85 0.69 6.40
CA ARG A 260 -19.39 1.52 7.50
C ARG A 260 -20.85 1.94 7.29
N GLY A 261 -21.46 1.59 6.16
CA GLY A 261 -22.86 1.86 5.86
C GLY A 261 -23.16 3.32 5.49
N THR A 262 -22.17 4.06 5.00
CA THR A 262 -22.31 5.48 4.58
C THR A 262 -22.10 5.68 3.07
N GLY A 263 -21.94 4.61 2.31
CA GLY A 263 -21.77 4.65 0.86
C GLY A 263 -23.06 4.97 0.10
N ASP A 264 -22.93 5.42 -1.13
CA ASP A 264 -24.05 5.73 -2.05
C ASP A 264 -24.63 4.45 -2.70
N GLY A 265 -24.83 3.39 -1.91
CA GLY A 265 -25.33 2.09 -2.36
C GLY A 265 -24.24 1.19 -2.92
N VAL A 266 -24.66 0.12 -3.64
CA VAL A 266 -23.77 -0.97 -4.07
C VAL A 266 -23.10 -0.74 -5.45
N GLY A 267 -23.42 0.35 -6.14
CA GLY A 267 -22.90 0.60 -7.49
C GLY A 267 -21.38 0.83 -7.50
N LEU A 268 -20.86 1.62 -6.57
CA LEU A 268 -19.41 1.85 -6.43
C LEU A 268 -18.69 0.58 -5.98
N LEU A 269 -19.27 -0.16 -5.02
CA LEU A 269 -18.72 -1.46 -4.63
C LEU A 269 -18.57 -2.39 -5.84
N ALA A 270 -19.61 -2.54 -6.67
CA ALA A 270 -19.56 -3.36 -7.87
C ALA A 270 -18.48 -2.90 -8.85
N ALA A 271 -18.32 -1.59 -9.04
CA ALA A 271 -17.27 -1.02 -9.88
C ALA A 271 -15.87 -1.37 -9.34
N ARG A 272 -15.65 -1.22 -8.04
CA ARG A 272 -14.35 -1.57 -7.38
C ARG A 272 -14.08 -3.07 -7.49
N MET A 273 -15.05 -3.92 -7.17
CA MET A 273 -14.92 -5.38 -7.27
C MET A 273 -14.65 -5.87 -8.70
N SER A 274 -15.16 -5.15 -9.72
CA SER A 274 -14.97 -5.46 -11.14
C SER A 274 -13.64 -4.99 -11.73
N GLY A 275 -12.81 -4.23 -10.98
CA GLY A 275 -11.50 -3.74 -11.41
C GLY A 275 -11.45 -2.26 -11.76
N SER A 276 -12.45 -1.46 -11.34
CA SER A 276 -12.43 0.02 -11.47
C SER A 276 -12.33 0.52 -12.92
N SER A 277 -13.14 -0.04 -13.83
CA SER A 277 -13.17 0.33 -15.27
C SER A 277 -13.66 1.76 -15.56
N ASP A 278 -14.20 2.42 -14.55
CA ASP A 278 -14.54 3.85 -14.56
C ASP A 278 -13.30 4.75 -14.38
N ILE A 279 -12.16 4.17 -13.98
CA ILE A 279 -10.91 4.86 -13.68
C ILE A 279 -9.79 4.39 -14.62
N PHE A 280 -9.60 3.08 -14.75
CA PHE A 280 -8.47 2.48 -15.46
C PHE A 280 -8.87 1.84 -16.79
N SER A 281 -7.92 1.79 -17.72
CA SER A 281 -8.06 1.07 -19.00
C SER A 281 -7.75 -0.43 -18.88
N ASP A 282 -7.11 -0.86 -17.81
CA ASP A 282 -6.75 -2.24 -17.48
C ASP A 282 -6.85 -2.41 -15.96
N PRO A 283 -7.51 -3.47 -15.43
CA PRO A 283 -7.64 -3.67 -14.00
C PRO A 283 -6.28 -3.90 -13.31
N LEU A 284 -5.27 -4.38 -14.03
CA LEU A 284 -3.93 -4.60 -13.48
C LEU A 284 -3.12 -3.31 -13.27
N LEU A 285 -3.63 -2.16 -13.74
CA LEU A 285 -3.08 -0.84 -13.41
C LEU A 285 -3.58 -0.31 -12.05
N SER A 286 -4.56 -0.96 -11.43
CA SER A 286 -5.11 -0.59 -10.14
C SER A 286 -4.40 -1.35 -9.02
N ILE A 287 -3.58 -0.66 -8.23
CA ILE A 287 -3.11 -1.17 -6.94
C ILE A 287 -4.19 -0.89 -5.91
N ASN A 288 -4.89 -1.93 -5.53
CA ASN A 288 -5.98 -1.87 -4.57
C ASN A 288 -5.44 -1.97 -3.15
N PHE A 289 -5.89 -1.12 -2.26
CA PHE A 289 -5.59 -1.21 -0.83
C PHE A 289 -6.76 -0.73 0.01
N VAL A 290 -6.83 -1.15 1.25
CA VAL A 290 -7.79 -0.64 2.24
C VAL A 290 -7.07 0.17 3.32
N THR A 291 -5.78 -0.05 3.47
CA THR A 291 -4.84 0.62 4.38
C THR A 291 -3.46 0.70 3.74
N ALA A 292 -2.68 1.71 4.09
CA ALA A 292 -1.29 1.90 3.72
C ALA A 292 -0.51 2.46 4.92
N HIS A 293 0.79 2.69 4.78
CA HIS A 293 1.59 3.30 5.84
C HIS A 293 1.05 4.66 6.26
N ASP A 294 0.54 5.43 5.29
CA ASP A 294 -0.11 6.73 5.49
C ASP A 294 -1.60 6.53 5.77
N GLY A 295 -2.01 6.88 6.97
CA GLY A 295 -3.36 6.71 7.45
C GLY A 295 -3.52 5.70 8.60
N PHE A 296 -4.75 5.35 8.91
CA PHE A 296 -5.06 4.35 9.94
C PHE A 296 -4.67 2.93 9.51
N THR A 297 -4.21 2.11 10.47
CA THR A 297 -4.11 0.67 10.32
C THR A 297 -5.49 0.05 10.14
N LEU A 298 -5.58 -1.21 9.71
CA LEU A 298 -6.85 -1.91 9.56
C LEU A 298 -7.63 -1.97 10.90
N ARG A 299 -6.94 -2.18 12.02
CA ARG A 299 -7.56 -2.15 13.35
C ARG A 299 -8.04 -0.74 13.71
N ASP A 300 -7.25 0.28 13.39
CA ASP A 300 -7.61 1.66 13.73
C ASP A 300 -8.77 2.18 12.87
N VAL A 301 -8.89 1.78 11.59
CA VAL A 301 -10.04 2.09 10.71
C VAL A 301 -11.37 1.66 11.34
N VAL A 302 -11.38 0.59 12.11
CA VAL A 302 -12.61 0.05 12.73
C VAL A 302 -12.70 0.36 14.24
N SER A 303 -11.76 1.17 14.77
CA SER A 303 -11.67 1.46 16.21
C SER A 303 -11.63 2.94 16.56
N TYR A 304 -11.29 3.80 15.60
CA TYR A 304 -11.15 5.24 15.80
C TYR A 304 -11.94 6.01 14.75
N GLU A 305 -12.67 7.02 15.20
CA GLU A 305 -13.35 7.97 14.31
C GLU A 305 -12.51 9.21 14.07
N HIS A 306 -11.66 9.57 15.05
CA HIS A 306 -10.79 10.72 14.99
C HIS A 306 -9.32 10.31 15.07
N LYS A 307 -8.43 11.11 14.46
CA LYS A 307 -6.99 10.94 14.59
C LYS A 307 -6.49 11.30 15.98
N HIS A 308 -5.51 10.55 16.49
CA HIS A 308 -4.85 10.72 17.77
C HIS A 308 -3.34 10.89 17.57
N ASN A 309 -2.93 12.00 16.95
CA ASN A 309 -1.53 12.28 16.56
C ASN A 309 -0.75 13.08 17.60
N ASP A 310 -1.23 13.18 18.85
CA ASP A 310 -0.59 14.01 19.90
C ASP A 310 0.88 13.65 20.12
N ALA A 311 1.26 12.38 19.95
CA ALA A 311 2.63 11.91 20.10
C ALA A 311 3.60 12.51 19.06
N ASN A 312 3.11 13.02 17.92
CA ASN A 312 3.91 13.67 16.90
C ASN A 312 4.31 15.11 17.29
N GLY A 313 3.61 15.71 18.27
CA GLY A 313 3.91 17.06 18.76
C GLY A 313 3.58 18.18 17.75
N GLU A 314 2.56 17.98 16.91
CA GLU A 314 2.12 18.91 15.86
C GLU A 314 0.72 19.49 16.13
N ASP A 315 0.23 19.35 17.37
CA ASP A 315 -1.08 19.84 17.81
C ASP A 315 -2.25 19.26 16.98
N GLY A 316 -2.09 18.01 16.48
CA GLY A 316 -3.09 17.29 15.66
C GLY A 316 -3.34 17.92 14.28
N ARG A 317 -2.44 18.76 13.77
CA ARG A 317 -2.55 19.39 12.44
C ARG A 317 -2.10 18.47 11.31
N ASP A 318 -1.27 17.48 11.63
CA ASP A 318 -0.72 16.46 10.73
C ASP A 318 -1.71 15.34 10.49
N GLY A 319 -1.50 14.61 9.38
CA GLY A 319 -2.36 13.50 8.96
C GLY A 319 -3.74 13.92 8.44
N ASN A 320 -4.44 12.98 7.83
CA ASN A 320 -5.75 13.22 7.22
C ASN A 320 -6.86 13.37 8.28
N ASP A 321 -7.79 14.30 8.08
CA ASP A 321 -8.99 14.47 8.92
C ASP A 321 -10.16 13.57 8.50
N ASP A 322 -10.25 13.19 7.21
CA ASP A 322 -11.28 12.28 6.68
C ASP A 322 -10.72 10.86 6.50
N ASN A 323 -10.72 10.10 7.58
CA ASN A 323 -10.19 8.72 7.58
C ASN A 323 -11.18 7.68 7.02
N ARG A 324 -12.43 8.06 6.78
CA ARG A 324 -13.52 7.13 6.42
C ARG A 324 -13.54 5.89 7.31
N SER A 325 -13.38 6.12 8.60
CA SER A 325 -13.32 5.12 9.66
C SER A 325 -14.61 5.08 10.48
N ASP A 326 -14.75 4.09 11.36
CA ASP A 326 -15.90 3.95 12.26
C ASP A 326 -15.43 3.22 13.52
N ASN A 327 -15.60 3.84 14.67
CA ASN A 327 -15.21 3.29 15.97
C ASN A 327 -16.12 2.16 16.49
N CYS A 328 -17.15 1.75 15.75
CA CYS A 328 -18.15 0.77 16.14
C CYS A 328 -18.84 1.09 17.49
N GLY A 329 -18.98 2.39 17.79
CA GLY A 329 -19.70 2.90 18.97
C GLY A 329 -18.84 3.27 20.17
N VAL A 330 -17.52 3.00 20.15
CA VAL A 330 -16.57 3.38 21.20
C VAL A 330 -15.25 3.83 20.57
N GLU A 331 -14.80 5.02 20.89
CA GLU A 331 -13.51 5.52 20.42
C GLU A 331 -12.35 4.82 21.12
N GLY A 332 -11.42 4.24 20.32
CA GLY A 332 -10.26 3.53 20.84
C GLY A 332 -10.55 2.14 21.39
N ASP A 333 -9.74 1.69 22.35
CA ASP A 333 -9.84 0.33 22.90
C ASP A 333 -11.18 0.06 23.58
N SER A 334 -11.63 -1.20 23.51
CA SER A 334 -12.86 -1.66 24.16
C SER A 334 -12.71 -3.09 24.65
N ASP A 335 -13.27 -3.37 25.83
CA ASP A 335 -13.41 -4.74 26.38
C ASP A 335 -14.80 -5.34 26.12
N ASP A 336 -15.71 -4.59 25.47
CA ASP A 336 -17.04 -5.10 25.13
C ASP A 336 -16.93 -6.13 24.01
N PRO A 337 -17.31 -7.40 24.25
CA PRO A 337 -17.19 -8.47 23.28
C PRO A 337 -18.04 -8.24 22.00
N LEU A 338 -19.13 -7.49 22.08
CA LEU A 338 -19.96 -7.17 20.90
C LEU A 338 -19.28 -6.15 20.02
N ILE A 339 -18.64 -5.12 20.61
CA ILE A 339 -17.85 -4.12 19.86
C ILE A 339 -16.63 -4.78 19.22
N LEU A 340 -15.91 -5.59 20.00
CA LEU A 340 -14.75 -6.31 19.48
C LEU A 340 -15.13 -7.22 18.30
N ALA A 341 -16.20 -7.99 18.42
CA ALA A 341 -16.69 -8.86 17.35
C ALA A 341 -17.09 -8.05 16.10
N ALA A 342 -17.79 -6.92 16.26
CA ALA A 342 -18.17 -6.05 15.15
C ALA A 342 -16.93 -5.50 14.41
N ARG A 343 -15.92 -5.03 15.14
CA ARG A 343 -14.65 -4.54 14.59
C ARG A 343 -13.89 -5.63 13.82
N GLN A 344 -13.73 -6.80 14.44
CA GLN A 344 -13.01 -7.93 13.84
C GLN A 344 -13.70 -8.43 12.56
N HIS A 345 -15.04 -8.53 12.55
CA HIS A 345 -15.77 -8.92 11.34
C HIS A 345 -15.65 -7.86 10.25
N ARG A 346 -15.74 -6.57 10.57
CA ARG A 346 -15.58 -5.50 9.58
C ARG A 346 -14.16 -5.49 9.00
N ALA A 347 -13.13 -5.68 9.81
CA ALA A 347 -11.75 -5.81 9.35
C ALA A 347 -11.57 -7.03 8.42
N ALA A 348 -12.13 -8.18 8.78
CA ALA A 348 -12.13 -9.39 7.94
C ALA A 348 -12.85 -9.15 6.60
N ASN A 349 -13.98 -8.45 6.60
CA ASN A 349 -14.75 -8.12 5.39
C ASN A 349 -13.98 -7.15 4.47
N LEU A 350 -13.26 -6.16 5.03
CA LEU A 350 -12.38 -5.26 4.27
C LEU A 350 -11.25 -6.04 3.59
N LEU A 351 -10.55 -6.93 4.33
CA LEU A 351 -9.51 -7.80 3.76
C LEU A 351 -10.06 -8.72 2.67
N ALA A 352 -11.22 -9.30 2.88
CA ALA A 352 -11.83 -10.20 1.90
C ALA A 352 -12.26 -9.44 0.64
N SER A 353 -12.83 -8.25 0.77
CA SER A 353 -13.16 -7.40 -0.37
C SER A 353 -11.91 -7.02 -1.16
N LEU A 354 -10.82 -6.64 -0.48
CA LEU A 354 -9.53 -6.35 -1.10
C LEU A 354 -8.98 -7.54 -1.88
N LEU A 355 -8.91 -8.71 -1.24
CA LEU A 355 -8.25 -9.89 -1.82
C LEU A 355 -9.08 -10.57 -2.89
N LEU A 356 -10.40 -10.41 -2.92
CA LEU A 356 -11.28 -11.01 -3.91
C LEU A 356 -11.71 -10.06 -5.03
N ALA A 357 -11.34 -8.78 -4.96
CA ALA A 357 -11.55 -7.82 -6.05
C ALA A 357 -10.56 -8.01 -7.18
N ARG A 358 -10.92 -7.62 -8.40
CA ARG A 358 -10.00 -7.48 -9.53
C ARG A 358 -9.10 -6.27 -9.34
N GLY A 359 -7.88 -6.35 -9.86
CA GLY A 359 -6.78 -5.43 -9.62
C GLY A 359 -5.65 -6.12 -8.86
N VAL A 360 -4.64 -5.38 -8.45
CA VAL A 360 -3.48 -5.88 -7.70
C VAL A 360 -3.66 -5.51 -6.23
N PRO A 361 -3.82 -6.46 -5.30
CA PRO A 361 -4.03 -6.15 -3.90
C PRO A 361 -2.72 -5.83 -3.20
N MET A 362 -2.77 -4.84 -2.29
CA MET A 362 -1.70 -4.49 -1.37
C MET A 362 -2.20 -4.59 0.07
N ILE A 363 -1.49 -5.33 0.91
CA ILE A 363 -1.72 -5.48 2.35
C ILE A 363 -0.65 -4.69 3.09
N ARG A 364 -1.03 -3.92 4.10
CA ARG A 364 -0.09 -3.20 4.95
C ARG A 364 0.48 -4.10 6.04
N MET A 365 1.77 -3.97 6.33
CA MET A 365 2.46 -4.65 7.44
C MET A 365 1.69 -4.50 8.76
N GLY A 366 1.35 -5.64 9.35
CA GLY A 366 0.69 -5.71 10.65
C GLY A 366 -0.84 -5.81 10.60
N ASP A 367 -1.48 -5.57 9.46
CA ASP A 367 -2.92 -5.74 9.33
C ASP A 367 -3.33 -7.19 9.58
N GLU A 368 -2.48 -8.15 9.21
CA GLU A 368 -2.65 -9.58 9.49
C GLU A 368 -2.61 -9.95 10.98
N PHE A 369 -2.03 -9.07 11.81
CA PHE A 369 -1.95 -9.22 13.26
C PHE A 369 -2.89 -8.28 14.03
N GLY A 370 -3.68 -7.47 13.33
CA GLY A 370 -4.49 -6.43 13.95
C GLY A 370 -3.64 -5.38 14.67
N HIS A 371 -2.53 -4.99 14.06
CA HIS A 371 -1.66 -3.93 14.57
C HIS A 371 -2.43 -2.62 14.73
N THR A 372 -2.20 -1.92 15.83
CA THR A 372 -2.76 -0.59 16.09
C THR A 372 -1.65 0.44 16.29
N GLN A 373 -1.83 1.60 15.71
CA GLN A 373 -1.05 2.80 15.99
C GLN A 373 -1.75 3.70 17.02
N GLN A 374 -2.75 3.14 17.74
CA GLN A 374 -3.51 3.82 18.78
C GLN A 374 -4.24 5.07 18.25
N GLY A 375 -4.70 5.01 17.00
CA GLY A 375 -5.37 6.12 16.33
C GLY A 375 -4.41 7.19 15.78
N ASN A 376 -3.10 6.98 15.82
CA ASN A 376 -2.16 7.83 15.09
C ASN A 376 -2.19 7.45 13.61
N ASN A 377 -2.70 8.34 12.76
CA ASN A 377 -2.81 8.12 11.32
C ASN A 377 -1.66 8.73 10.50
N ASN A 378 -0.59 9.19 11.16
CA ASN A 378 0.58 9.80 10.54
C ASN A 378 1.84 9.49 11.35
N ALA A 379 2.17 8.20 11.50
CA ALA A 379 3.22 7.74 12.39
C ALA A 379 4.65 7.93 11.83
N TYR A 380 4.85 8.90 10.93
CA TYR A 380 6.11 9.14 10.21
C TYR A 380 7.33 9.38 11.11
N CYS A 381 7.09 9.89 12.32
CA CYS A 381 8.13 10.20 13.29
C CYS A 381 8.12 9.29 14.53
N GLN A 382 7.42 8.16 14.48
CA GLN A 382 7.25 7.22 15.60
C GLN A 382 8.14 5.98 15.44
N ASP A 383 9.47 6.13 15.64
CA ASP A 383 10.40 4.98 15.69
C ASP A 383 10.32 4.27 17.06
N ASN A 384 9.16 3.70 17.34
CA ASN A 384 8.85 3.05 18.61
C ASN A 384 7.73 2.01 18.46
N GLU A 385 7.19 1.53 19.58
CA GLU A 385 6.17 0.49 19.66
C GLU A 385 4.85 0.83 18.92
N VAL A 386 4.59 2.10 18.66
CA VAL A 386 3.42 2.55 17.88
C VAL A 386 3.52 2.04 16.44
N SER A 387 4.70 2.08 15.84
CA SER A 387 4.94 1.68 14.46
C SER A 387 5.52 0.28 14.29
N TRP A 388 6.26 -0.22 15.32
CA TRP A 388 6.92 -1.52 15.21
C TRP A 388 5.94 -2.68 15.33
N LEU A 389 5.99 -3.61 14.39
CA LEU A 389 5.11 -4.77 14.33
C LEU A 389 5.15 -5.60 15.62
N SER A 390 3.98 -5.84 16.20
CA SER A 390 3.82 -6.85 17.26
C SER A 390 3.55 -8.22 16.63
N TRP A 391 4.50 -9.14 16.77
CA TRP A 391 4.36 -10.52 16.29
C TRP A 391 3.42 -11.38 17.15
N ARG A 392 2.70 -10.77 18.07
CA ARG A 392 1.74 -11.44 18.96
C ARG A 392 0.40 -10.72 18.83
N PRO A 393 -0.50 -11.26 18.00
CA PRO A 393 -1.83 -10.69 17.85
C PRO A 393 -2.62 -10.83 19.17
N ASP A 394 -3.47 -9.88 19.43
CA ASP A 394 -4.52 -10.01 20.44
C ASP A 394 -5.55 -11.05 20.00
N SER A 395 -6.32 -11.59 20.96
CA SER A 395 -7.35 -12.57 20.65
C SER A 395 -8.37 -12.04 19.63
N GLY A 396 -8.55 -12.79 18.55
CA GLY A 396 -9.46 -12.45 17.44
C GLY A 396 -8.89 -11.46 16.42
N TRP A 397 -7.63 -11.00 16.57
CA TRP A 397 -6.95 -10.12 15.63
C TRP A 397 -5.86 -10.83 14.83
N ASP A 398 -5.93 -12.13 14.68
CA ASP A 398 -5.04 -12.93 13.84
C ASP A 398 -5.74 -13.30 12.53
N PHE A 399 -5.44 -12.56 11.47
CA PHE A 399 -6.04 -12.75 10.14
C PHE A 399 -5.16 -13.56 9.19
N ARG A 400 -4.02 -14.11 9.64
CA ARG A 400 -3.06 -14.81 8.77
C ARG A 400 -3.69 -15.96 8.02
N GLU A 401 -4.46 -16.80 8.72
CA GLU A 401 -5.16 -17.93 8.10
C GLU A 401 -6.24 -17.45 7.11
N LEU A 402 -6.99 -16.42 7.45
CA LEU A 402 -7.97 -15.81 6.56
C LEU A 402 -7.31 -15.29 5.28
N ILE A 403 -6.22 -14.51 5.40
CA ILE A 403 -5.48 -13.95 4.25
C ILE A 403 -4.96 -15.07 3.35
N ASN A 404 -4.31 -16.09 3.93
CA ASN A 404 -3.82 -17.25 3.16
C ASN A 404 -4.94 -17.95 2.38
N GLN A 405 -6.08 -18.24 3.03
CA GLN A 405 -7.22 -18.87 2.39
C GLN A 405 -7.84 -18.00 1.29
N LEU A 406 -7.95 -16.68 1.51
CA LEU A 406 -8.48 -15.74 0.51
C LEU A 406 -7.57 -15.64 -0.71
N ILE A 407 -6.25 -15.57 -0.51
CA ILE A 407 -5.27 -15.58 -1.62
C ILE A 407 -5.36 -16.90 -2.39
N ALA A 408 -5.51 -18.03 -1.72
CA ALA A 408 -5.64 -19.33 -2.36
C ALA A 408 -6.90 -19.45 -3.25
N ILE A 409 -8.02 -18.82 -2.85
CA ILE A 409 -9.26 -18.86 -3.65
C ILE A 409 -9.38 -17.68 -4.64
N ARG A 410 -8.56 -16.65 -4.50
CA ARG A 410 -8.57 -15.45 -5.34
C ARG A 410 -8.68 -15.73 -6.84
N PRO A 411 -7.97 -16.71 -7.44
CA PRO A 411 -8.07 -17.00 -8.87
C PRO A 411 -9.48 -17.35 -9.37
N ALA A 412 -10.39 -17.77 -8.49
CA ALA A 412 -11.79 -18.01 -8.86
C ALA A 412 -12.60 -16.73 -9.07
N PHE A 413 -12.15 -15.58 -8.51
CA PHE A 413 -12.85 -14.30 -8.55
C PHE A 413 -12.13 -13.25 -9.41
N THR A 414 -10.85 -13.45 -9.67
CA THR A 414 -9.99 -12.44 -10.31
C THR A 414 -9.50 -12.88 -11.68
N GLY A 415 -8.78 -12.02 -12.39
CA GLY A 415 -8.19 -12.28 -13.69
C GLY A 415 -7.68 -11.00 -14.33
N PRO A 416 -7.02 -11.11 -15.49
CA PRO A 416 -6.34 -9.98 -16.11
C PRO A 416 -7.26 -9.00 -16.85
N ALA A 417 -8.56 -9.25 -16.88
CA ALA A 417 -9.53 -8.39 -17.59
C ALA A 417 -10.63 -7.90 -16.64
N PHE A 418 -11.28 -6.80 -16.99
CA PHE A 418 -12.48 -6.36 -16.27
C PHE A 418 -13.60 -7.40 -16.30
N LEU A 419 -14.45 -7.40 -15.27
CA LEU A 419 -15.70 -8.17 -15.31
C LEU A 419 -16.71 -7.42 -16.19
N GLY A 420 -17.02 -8.01 -17.35
CA GLY A 420 -18.10 -7.58 -18.19
C GLY A 420 -19.47 -8.13 -17.74
N SER A 421 -20.55 -7.56 -18.30
CA SER A 421 -21.92 -8.00 -17.99
C SER A 421 -22.25 -9.45 -18.37
N GLY A 422 -21.37 -10.11 -19.13
CA GLY A 422 -21.49 -11.54 -19.48
C GLY A 422 -20.67 -12.47 -18.57
N ASP A 423 -19.78 -11.91 -17.76
CA ASP A 423 -18.87 -12.66 -16.90
C ASP A 423 -19.41 -12.82 -15.48
N VAL A 424 -20.20 -11.85 -15.03
CA VAL A 424 -20.71 -11.76 -13.67
C VAL A 424 -22.23 -11.55 -13.66
N GLU A 425 -22.92 -12.27 -12.78
CA GLU A 425 -24.30 -11.97 -12.44
C GLU A 425 -24.34 -11.27 -11.07
N TRP A 426 -24.89 -10.08 -11.05
CA TRP A 426 -25.06 -9.30 -9.82
C TRP A 426 -26.45 -9.58 -9.23
N LEU A 427 -26.51 -9.94 -7.95
CA LEU A 427 -27.69 -10.34 -7.23
C LEU A 427 -28.01 -9.34 -6.10
N GLY A 428 -29.29 -9.01 -5.95
CA GLY A 428 -29.79 -8.27 -4.79
C GLY A 428 -29.91 -9.17 -3.54
N ALA A 429 -30.22 -8.58 -2.39
CA ALA A 429 -30.38 -9.30 -1.13
C ALA A 429 -31.44 -10.43 -1.17
N ASP A 430 -32.38 -10.36 -2.09
CA ASP A 430 -33.41 -11.37 -2.37
C ASP A 430 -32.94 -12.53 -3.26
N GLY A 431 -31.67 -12.51 -3.68
CA GLY A 431 -31.09 -13.49 -4.59
C GLY A 431 -31.52 -13.37 -6.06
N GLN A 432 -32.24 -12.29 -6.40
CA GLN A 432 -32.62 -12.02 -7.79
C GLN A 432 -31.61 -11.12 -8.48
N ALA A 433 -31.54 -11.19 -9.82
CA ALA A 433 -30.66 -10.32 -10.58
C ALA A 433 -30.96 -8.84 -10.30
N MET A 434 -29.89 -8.05 -10.16
CA MET A 434 -29.97 -6.61 -9.87
C MET A 434 -30.72 -5.87 -10.98
N GLY A 435 -31.86 -5.28 -10.63
CA GLY A 435 -32.63 -4.40 -11.51
C GLY A 435 -32.03 -2.98 -11.56
N LYS A 436 -32.42 -2.21 -12.60
CA LYS A 436 -31.93 -0.84 -12.79
C LYS A 436 -32.15 0.05 -11.55
N ASP A 437 -33.28 -0.09 -10.89
CA ASP A 437 -33.64 0.73 -9.74
C ASP A 437 -32.82 0.39 -8.50
N ASN A 438 -32.35 -0.87 -8.36
CA ASN A 438 -31.53 -1.33 -7.23
C ASN A 438 -30.13 -0.69 -7.26
N TRP A 439 -29.57 -0.48 -8.46
CA TRP A 439 -28.24 0.12 -8.61
C TRP A 439 -28.14 1.57 -8.13
N HIS A 440 -29.24 2.28 -8.12
CA HIS A 440 -29.33 3.70 -7.75
C HIS A 440 -30.02 3.92 -6.41
N ASN A 441 -30.32 2.84 -5.69
CA ASN A 441 -30.97 2.93 -4.39
C ASN A 441 -29.91 2.88 -3.28
N ALA A 442 -29.71 4.00 -2.58
CA ALA A 442 -28.76 4.12 -1.47
C ALA A 442 -29.12 3.20 -0.27
N ASP A 443 -30.38 2.76 -0.17
CA ASP A 443 -30.81 1.85 0.91
C ASP A 443 -30.40 0.38 0.65
N VAL A 444 -29.88 0.04 -0.53
CA VAL A 444 -29.39 -1.30 -0.85
C VAL A 444 -28.00 -1.47 -0.25
N ALA A 445 -27.92 -2.26 0.82
CA ALA A 445 -26.70 -2.52 1.59
C ALA A 445 -26.09 -3.91 1.33
N ALA A 446 -26.71 -4.73 0.45
CA ALA A 446 -26.24 -6.09 0.15
C ALA A 446 -26.13 -6.34 -1.35
N LEU A 447 -25.05 -7.02 -1.74
CA LEU A 447 -24.72 -7.36 -3.13
C LEU A 447 -24.13 -8.77 -3.22
N GLY A 448 -24.67 -9.58 -4.14
CA GLY A 448 -24.08 -10.85 -4.55
C GLY A 448 -23.32 -10.70 -5.86
N MET A 449 -22.10 -11.17 -5.91
CA MET A 449 -21.26 -11.30 -7.12
C MET A 449 -21.15 -12.76 -7.49
N SER A 450 -21.90 -13.22 -8.50
CA SER A 450 -21.89 -14.61 -8.96
C SER A 450 -20.99 -14.75 -10.19
N LEU A 451 -19.93 -15.54 -10.06
CA LEU A 451 -18.89 -15.70 -11.05
C LEU A 451 -18.41 -17.16 -11.09
N ALA A 452 -18.42 -17.79 -12.27
CA ALA A 452 -17.86 -19.14 -12.49
C ALA A 452 -18.37 -20.23 -11.53
N GLY A 453 -19.62 -20.12 -11.07
CA GLY A 453 -20.24 -21.08 -10.14
C GLY A 453 -19.98 -20.79 -8.66
N HIS A 454 -19.33 -19.69 -8.34
CA HIS A 454 -19.17 -19.17 -6.98
C HIS A 454 -19.94 -17.85 -6.83
N THR A 455 -20.58 -17.64 -5.69
CA THR A 455 -21.21 -16.36 -5.37
C THR A 455 -20.56 -15.78 -4.12
N LEU A 456 -20.04 -14.59 -4.25
CA LEU A 456 -19.54 -13.78 -3.14
C LEU A 456 -20.67 -12.84 -2.70
N TRP A 457 -21.10 -12.98 -1.47
CA TRP A 457 -22.10 -12.12 -0.85
C TRP A 457 -21.47 -11.12 0.08
N MET A 458 -21.83 -9.87 -0.05
CA MET A 458 -21.37 -8.73 0.75
C MET A 458 -22.59 -8.00 1.29
N ASP A 459 -22.76 -7.98 2.61
CA ASP A 459 -23.90 -7.35 3.29
C ASP A 459 -23.41 -6.44 4.42
N ALA A 460 -23.34 -5.14 4.12
CA ALA A 460 -22.92 -4.12 5.08
C ALA A 460 -23.97 -3.94 6.19
N GLY A 461 -25.27 -4.14 5.90
CA GLY A 461 -26.34 -4.03 6.87
C GLY A 461 -26.28 -5.13 7.94
N ALA A 462 -25.92 -6.34 7.55
CA ALA A 462 -25.66 -7.45 8.45
C ALA A 462 -24.22 -7.50 8.97
N GLY A 463 -23.31 -6.69 8.44
CA GLY A 463 -21.88 -6.73 8.75
C GLY A 463 -21.22 -8.05 8.39
N SER A 464 -21.71 -8.74 7.34
CA SER A 464 -21.29 -10.11 7.02
C SER A 464 -20.95 -10.30 5.55
N MET A 465 -20.02 -11.21 5.30
CA MET A 465 -19.59 -11.62 3.98
C MET A 465 -19.47 -13.15 3.93
N TRP A 466 -19.87 -13.76 2.81
CA TRP A 466 -19.76 -15.21 2.66
C TRP A 466 -19.61 -15.62 1.18
N ILE A 467 -19.01 -16.78 0.97
CA ILE A 467 -18.85 -17.40 -0.33
C ILE A 467 -19.78 -18.61 -0.38
N GLY A 468 -20.71 -18.65 -1.35
CA GLY A 468 -21.62 -19.76 -1.58
C GLY A 468 -21.41 -20.35 -2.97
N ALA A 469 -21.37 -21.68 -3.06
CA ALA A 469 -21.89 -22.42 -4.19
C ALA A 469 -23.24 -22.95 -3.78
N SER A 470 -24.13 -23.31 -4.68
CA SER A 470 -25.54 -23.60 -4.39
C SER A 470 -25.82 -24.58 -3.24
N ASP A 471 -24.83 -25.34 -2.78
CA ASP A 471 -24.95 -26.34 -1.70
C ASP A 471 -23.84 -26.25 -0.63
N ASP A 472 -22.89 -25.32 -0.72
CA ASP A 472 -21.78 -25.16 0.24
C ASP A 472 -21.44 -23.68 0.42
N SER A 473 -21.98 -23.07 1.47
CA SER A 473 -21.70 -21.66 1.80
C SER A 473 -20.67 -21.58 2.93
N ARG A 474 -19.59 -20.84 2.70
CA ARG A 474 -18.55 -20.55 3.70
C ARG A 474 -18.62 -19.08 4.12
N ARG A 475 -18.76 -18.87 5.42
CA ARG A 475 -18.76 -17.53 6.00
C ARG A 475 -17.33 -17.02 6.15
N ILE A 476 -17.11 -15.76 5.83
CA ILE A 476 -15.83 -15.08 6.08
C ILE A 476 -15.87 -14.60 7.53
N THR A 477 -14.90 -15.06 8.32
CA THR A 477 -14.73 -14.71 9.72
C THR A 477 -13.30 -14.30 10.00
N PRO A 478 -13.02 -13.66 11.12
CA PRO A 478 -11.64 -13.36 11.53
C PRO A 478 -10.73 -14.59 11.62
N LEU A 479 -11.30 -15.78 11.83
CA LEU A 479 -10.55 -17.04 11.97
C LEU A 479 -10.36 -17.80 10.65
N GLY A 480 -10.93 -17.32 9.55
CA GLY A 480 -10.86 -17.96 8.24
C GLY A 480 -12.23 -18.20 7.60
N LEU A 481 -12.27 -19.12 6.62
CA LEU A 481 -13.49 -19.52 5.92
C LEU A 481 -14.17 -20.66 6.69
N GLU A 482 -15.30 -20.37 7.30
CA GLU A 482 -16.08 -21.33 8.10
C GLU A 482 -17.31 -21.83 7.31
N SER A 483 -17.62 -23.14 7.42
CA SER A 483 -18.78 -23.80 6.82
C SER A 483 -20.08 -23.53 7.57
#